data_70fae9c68e50cf3d9455a51c98da0b12
#
_entry.id   70fae9c68e50cf3d9455a51c98da0b12
#
_cell.length_a   1.000
_cell.length_b   1.000
_cell.length_c   1.000
_cell.angle_alpha   90.00
_cell.angle_beta   90.00
_cell.angle_gamma   90.00
#
_symmetry.space_group_name_H-M   'P 1'
#
loop_
_entity.id
_entity.type
_entity.pdbx_description
1 polymer ?
#
loop_
_entity_poly.entity_id
_entity_poly.type
_entity_poly.pdbx_seq_one_letter_code
_entity_poly.pdbx_strand_id
1 'polypeptide(L)'
;VTALVDGQKVRTTRSLKAEKTNLAKLKKQVEVLQTVTPHDGVWALENAQECLELLTQLHPLAQNGDIILEWPKGEKMRVTAVVGFDQFKMRIKGEHNWFEVDGELRVDENRVLTMQELLAISERQKGAFIELSPGKFLALTAQFRKRLKEISGLMYAQKNGTMQLHPLAAGALSPF
;
A
#
# COMPACT_ATOMS: atom_id res chain seq x y z
N VAL A 1 -8.76 2.78 -37.02
CA VAL A 1 -9.71 2.60 -35.94
C VAL A 1 -10.73 3.74 -36.02
N THR A 2 -12.00 3.43 -35.85
CA THR A 2 -13.08 4.42 -35.83
C THR A 2 -13.73 4.39 -34.45
N ALA A 3 -13.80 5.53 -33.80
CA ALA A 3 -14.46 5.67 -32.49
C ALA A 3 -15.52 6.77 -32.55
N LEU A 4 -16.51 6.71 -31.67
CA LEU A 4 -17.46 7.78 -31.43
C LEU A 4 -16.98 8.56 -30.21
N VAL A 5 -16.65 9.83 -30.40
CA VAL A 5 -16.26 10.75 -29.31
C VAL A 5 -17.27 11.90 -29.35
N ASP A 6 -17.98 12.13 -28.26
CA ASP A 6 -19.01 13.17 -28.12
C ASP A 6 -20.08 13.17 -29.25
N GLY A 7 -20.50 11.94 -29.69
CA GLY A 7 -21.43 11.77 -30.76
C GLY A 7 -20.89 11.98 -32.17
N GLN A 8 -19.61 12.36 -32.30
CA GLN A 8 -18.93 12.51 -33.59
C GLN A 8 -18.09 11.29 -33.93
N LYS A 9 -18.17 10.88 -35.22
CA LYS A 9 -17.40 9.75 -35.72
C LYS A 9 -15.97 10.20 -36.02
N VAL A 10 -15.03 9.85 -35.14
CA VAL A 10 -13.61 10.18 -35.27
C VAL A 10 -12.88 8.97 -35.86
N ARG A 11 -12.12 9.19 -36.92
CA ARG A 11 -11.25 8.18 -37.51
C ARG A 11 -9.80 8.48 -37.17
N THR A 12 -9.12 7.53 -36.52
CA THR A 12 -7.70 7.63 -36.21
C THR A 12 -6.92 6.49 -36.85
N THR A 13 -5.65 6.76 -37.16
CA THR A 13 -4.72 5.77 -37.68
C THR A 13 -3.88 5.22 -36.53
N ARG A 14 -3.90 3.90 -36.35
CA ARG A 14 -3.11 3.24 -35.32
C ARG A 14 -1.61 3.25 -35.70
N SER A 15 -0.76 3.75 -34.84
CA SER A 15 0.70 3.74 -35.02
C SER A 15 1.34 2.67 -34.15
N LEU A 16 1.56 1.48 -34.69
CA LEU A 16 2.22 0.36 -33.99
C LEU A 16 3.61 0.71 -33.47
N LYS A 17 4.34 1.60 -34.16
CA LYS A 17 5.66 2.06 -33.72
C LYS A 17 5.55 2.90 -32.45
N ALA A 18 4.60 3.85 -32.40
CA ALA A 18 4.36 4.66 -31.23
C ALA A 18 3.90 3.83 -30.03
N GLU A 19 2.98 2.86 -30.26
CA GLU A 19 2.51 1.94 -29.23
C GLU A 19 3.65 1.11 -28.63
N LYS A 20 4.51 0.53 -29.45
CA LYS A 20 5.69 -0.22 -28.99
C LYS A 20 6.65 0.64 -28.17
N THR A 21 6.86 1.90 -28.60
CA THR A 21 7.73 2.84 -27.88
C THR A 21 7.13 3.22 -26.53
N ASN A 22 5.82 3.52 -26.47
CA ASN A 22 5.14 3.86 -25.24
C ASN A 22 5.09 2.67 -24.26
N LEU A 23 4.84 1.46 -24.78
CA LEU A 23 4.90 0.25 -23.97
C LEU A 23 6.30 0.01 -23.39
N ALA A 24 7.36 0.22 -24.18
CA ALA A 24 8.72 0.09 -23.69
C ALA A 24 9.07 1.12 -22.60
N LYS A 25 8.55 2.35 -22.70
CA LYS A 25 8.68 3.37 -21.65
C LYS A 25 7.94 2.95 -20.38
N LEU A 26 6.69 2.50 -20.52
CA LEU A 26 5.88 2.04 -19.39
C LEU A 26 6.57 0.88 -18.65
N LYS A 27 7.05 -0.12 -19.36
CA LYS A 27 7.78 -1.25 -18.77
C LYS A 27 9.03 -0.83 -18.00
N LYS A 28 9.72 0.24 -18.40
CA LYS A 28 10.89 0.75 -17.67
C LYS A 28 10.51 1.43 -16.35
N GLN A 29 9.32 2.03 -16.29
CA GLN A 29 8.83 2.75 -15.12
C GLN A 29 8.08 1.86 -14.13
N VAL A 30 7.57 0.72 -14.60
CA VAL A 30 6.73 -0.21 -13.84
C VAL A 30 7.42 -1.55 -13.72
N GLU A 31 8.09 -1.78 -12.57
CA GLU A 31 8.91 -2.98 -12.34
C GLU A 31 8.11 -4.28 -12.44
N VAL A 32 6.89 -4.29 -11.91
CA VAL A 32 6.01 -5.47 -11.96
C VAL A 32 5.77 -5.94 -13.40
N LEU A 33 5.67 -5.03 -14.37
CA LEU A 33 5.53 -5.39 -15.79
C LEU A 33 6.79 -6.00 -16.41
N GLN A 34 7.94 -5.93 -15.73
CA GLN A 34 9.19 -6.56 -16.17
C GLN A 34 9.32 -7.99 -15.64
N THR A 35 8.73 -8.28 -14.49
CA THR A 35 8.82 -9.60 -13.82
C THR A 35 7.85 -10.62 -14.41
N VAL A 36 6.75 -10.15 -15.00
CA VAL A 36 5.70 -11.00 -15.58
C VAL A 36 5.74 -10.96 -17.09
N THR A 37 5.81 -12.13 -17.73
CA THR A 37 5.79 -12.24 -19.18
C THR A 37 4.36 -12.08 -19.70
N PRO A 38 4.08 -11.11 -20.58
CA PRO A 38 2.76 -10.95 -21.17
C PRO A 38 2.47 -12.05 -22.20
N HIS A 39 1.23 -12.53 -22.21
CA HIS A 39 0.70 -13.38 -23.29
C HIS A 39 -0.35 -12.58 -24.08
N ASP A 40 -0.15 -12.43 -25.37
CA ASP A 40 -1.01 -11.63 -26.26
C ASP A 40 -1.26 -10.17 -25.78
N GLY A 41 -0.26 -9.57 -25.12
CA GLY A 41 -0.37 -8.22 -24.58
C GLY A 41 -1.11 -8.13 -23.25
N VAL A 42 -1.41 -9.27 -22.62
CA VAL A 42 -2.09 -9.37 -21.32
C VAL A 42 -1.08 -9.82 -20.26
N TRP A 43 -1.01 -9.12 -19.15
CA TRP A 43 -0.27 -9.52 -17.96
C TRP A 43 -1.24 -10.15 -16.97
N ALA A 44 -1.06 -11.44 -16.69
CA ALA A 44 -1.81 -12.14 -15.64
C ALA A 44 -0.99 -12.10 -14.35
N LEU A 45 -1.55 -11.52 -13.29
CA LEU A 45 -0.98 -11.50 -11.96
C LEU A 45 -1.76 -12.46 -11.08
N GLU A 46 -1.07 -13.40 -10.44
CA GLU A 46 -1.72 -14.51 -9.73
C GLU A 46 -2.04 -14.16 -8.27
N ASN A 47 -1.36 -13.16 -7.71
CA ASN A 47 -1.56 -12.80 -6.31
C ASN A 47 -1.94 -11.33 -6.12
N ALA A 48 -2.71 -11.06 -5.07
CA ALA A 48 -3.21 -9.73 -4.74
C ALA A 48 -2.06 -8.74 -4.42
N GLN A 49 -0.93 -9.22 -3.89
CA GLN A 49 0.22 -8.40 -3.55
C GLN A 49 0.83 -7.77 -4.82
N GLU A 50 1.07 -8.57 -5.86
CA GLU A 50 1.59 -8.09 -7.15
C GLU A 50 0.61 -7.13 -7.84
N CYS A 51 -0.69 -7.42 -7.77
CA CYS A 51 -1.72 -6.51 -8.30
C CYS A 51 -1.67 -5.14 -7.60
N LEU A 52 -1.51 -5.13 -6.28
CA LEU A 52 -1.45 -3.89 -5.50
C LEU A 52 -0.13 -3.14 -5.73
N GLU A 53 0.98 -3.84 -5.89
CA GLU A 53 2.27 -3.26 -6.27
C GLU A 53 2.19 -2.61 -7.66
N LEU A 54 1.58 -3.30 -8.63
CA LEU A 54 1.32 -2.74 -9.95
C LEU A 54 0.49 -1.46 -9.87
N LEU A 55 -0.61 -1.48 -9.10
CA LEU A 55 -1.46 -0.29 -8.92
C LEU A 55 -0.73 0.88 -8.27
N THR A 56 0.13 0.60 -7.28
CA THR A 56 0.95 1.62 -6.62
C THR A 56 1.93 2.28 -7.60
N GLN A 57 2.46 1.52 -8.55
CA GLN A 57 3.37 2.04 -9.59
C GLN A 57 2.62 2.76 -10.72
N LEU A 58 1.41 2.31 -11.08
CA LEU A 58 0.61 2.92 -12.14
C LEU A 58 -0.10 4.22 -11.71
N HIS A 59 -0.45 4.34 -10.43
CA HIS A 59 -1.24 5.47 -9.94
C HIS A 59 -0.58 6.85 -10.15
N PRO A 60 0.72 7.05 -9.86
CA PRO A 60 1.42 8.29 -10.16
C PRO A 60 1.41 8.62 -11.65
N LEU A 61 1.60 7.63 -12.53
CA LEU A 61 1.60 7.82 -13.98
C LEU A 61 0.21 8.25 -14.49
N ALA A 62 -0.85 7.71 -13.90
CA ALA A 62 -2.21 8.12 -14.22
C ALA A 62 -2.53 9.53 -13.71
N GLN A 63 -2.05 9.90 -12.53
CA GLN A 63 -2.20 11.26 -12.00
C GLN A 63 -1.48 12.30 -12.85
N ASN A 64 -0.31 11.96 -13.39
CA ASN A 64 0.45 12.83 -14.29
C ASN A 64 -0.13 12.89 -15.73
N GLY A 65 -1.14 12.06 -16.04
CA GLY A 65 -1.71 11.98 -17.38
C GLY A 65 -0.89 11.17 -18.40
N ASP A 66 0.15 10.46 -17.95
CA ASP A 66 1.00 9.63 -18.81
C ASP A 66 0.27 8.38 -19.31
N ILE A 67 -0.70 7.89 -18.53
CA ILE A 67 -1.54 6.73 -18.85
C ILE A 67 -2.99 6.97 -18.44
N ILE A 68 -3.90 6.22 -19.04
CA ILE A 68 -5.31 6.17 -18.63
C ILE A 68 -5.58 4.79 -18.03
N LEU A 69 -6.06 4.75 -16.78
CA LEU A 69 -6.46 3.51 -16.11
C LEU A 69 -7.97 3.33 -16.27
N GLU A 70 -8.34 2.30 -17.01
CA GLU A 70 -9.73 1.88 -17.17
C GLU A 70 -10.01 0.61 -16.37
N TRP A 71 -11.10 0.61 -15.64
CA TRP A 71 -11.50 -0.53 -14.82
C TRP A 71 -12.73 -1.21 -15.44
N PRO A 72 -12.79 -2.54 -15.42
CA PRO A 72 -14.01 -3.23 -15.76
C PRO A 72 -15.15 -2.84 -14.79
N LYS A 73 -16.39 -3.06 -15.18
CA LYS A 73 -17.53 -2.86 -14.29
C LYS A 73 -17.41 -3.83 -13.10
N GLY A 74 -17.48 -3.31 -11.89
CA GLY A 74 -17.39 -4.10 -10.67
C GLY A 74 -16.57 -3.42 -9.57
N GLU A 75 -16.16 -4.20 -8.60
CA GLU A 75 -15.34 -3.74 -7.48
C GLU A 75 -13.91 -3.41 -7.96
N LYS A 76 -13.41 -2.29 -7.50
CA LYS A 76 -12.07 -1.80 -7.83
C LYS A 76 -11.17 -1.98 -6.62
N MET A 77 -10.01 -2.59 -6.84
CA MET A 77 -8.93 -2.53 -5.85
C MET A 77 -8.37 -1.11 -5.82
N ARG A 78 -8.25 -0.54 -4.63
CA ARG A 78 -7.71 0.81 -4.43
C ARG A 78 -6.69 0.82 -3.32
N VAL A 79 -5.49 1.31 -3.61
CA VAL A 79 -4.53 1.69 -2.58
C VAL A 79 -4.90 3.08 -2.10
N THR A 80 -5.35 3.20 -0.86
CA THR A 80 -5.85 4.44 -0.26
C THR A 80 -4.72 5.41 0.04
N ALA A 81 -3.62 4.88 0.60
CA ALA A 81 -2.42 5.63 0.93
C ALA A 81 -1.21 4.70 1.02
N VAL A 82 -0.03 5.28 0.84
CA VAL A 82 1.25 4.68 1.20
C VAL A 82 1.75 5.37 2.45
N VAL A 83 1.93 4.63 3.54
CA VAL A 83 2.30 5.21 4.84
C VAL A 83 3.66 4.74 5.31
N GLY A 84 4.41 5.68 5.84
CA GLY A 84 5.68 5.48 6.50
C GLY A 84 5.55 5.59 8.02
N PHE A 85 6.66 5.32 8.71
CA PHE A 85 6.72 5.42 10.16
C PHE A 85 6.55 6.88 10.65
N ASP A 86 6.94 7.85 9.86
CA ASP A 86 6.79 9.30 10.11
C ASP A 86 5.34 9.76 10.29
N GLN A 87 4.39 8.99 9.74
CA GLN A 87 2.95 9.26 9.86
C GLN A 87 2.31 8.56 11.07
N PHE A 88 3.08 7.72 11.76
CA PHE A 88 2.63 6.99 12.93
C PHE A 88 2.96 7.77 14.21
N LYS A 89 1.93 8.15 14.96
CA LYS A 89 2.09 8.86 16.23
C LYS A 89 2.13 7.85 17.36
N MET A 90 3.26 7.78 18.05
CA MET A 90 3.45 6.90 19.20
C MET A 90 3.60 7.73 20.48
N ARG A 91 2.99 7.27 21.55
CA ARG A 91 3.11 7.85 22.91
C ARG A 91 3.56 6.77 23.85
N ILE A 92 4.51 7.10 24.70
CA ILE A 92 5.04 6.21 25.74
C ILE A 92 4.84 6.89 27.09
N LYS A 93 4.15 6.21 28.00
CA LYS A 93 3.95 6.67 29.38
C LYS A 93 4.67 5.71 30.33
N GLY A 94 5.47 6.26 31.21
CA GLY A 94 6.13 5.49 32.28
C GLY A 94 5.14 5.16 33.39
N GLU A 95 4.98 3.90 33.69
CA GLU A 95 4.28 3.36 34.87
C GLU A 95 5.32 2.61 35.71
N HIS A 96 5.13 2.49 37.03
CA HIS A 96 6.13 2.04 38.02
C HIS A 96 7.19 1.02 37.53
N ASN A 97 6.78 -0.07 36.86
CA ASN A 97 7.68 -1.13 36.37
C ASN A 97 7.52 -1.43 34.87
N TRP A 98 6.67 -0.65 34.15
CA TRP A 98 6.35 -0.89 32.75
C TRP A 98 6.19 0.44 32.02
N PHE A 99 6.35 0.42 30.71
CA PHE A 99 5.93 1.51 29.85
C PHE A 99 4.63 1.13 29.17
N GLU A 100 3.62 1.98 29.31
CA GLU A 100 2.42 1.90 28.51
C GLU A 100 2.70 2.57 27.16
N VAL A 101 2.41 1.85 26.09
CA VAL A 101 2.66 2.33 24.74
C VAL A 101 1.33 2.39 24.01
N ASP A 102 1.03 3.57 23.48
CA ASP A 102 -0.11 3.85 22.65
C ASP A 102 0.37 4.39 21.30
N GLY A 103 -0.39 4.12 20.24
CA GLY A 103 -0.04 4.59 18.92
C GLY A 103 -1.23 4.68 18.00
N GLU A 104 -1.20 5.68 17.15
CA GLU A 104 -2.26 5.98 16.20
C GLU A 104 -1.68 6.24 14.80
N LEU A 105 -2.27 5.59 13.80
CA LEU A 105 -2.04 5.84 12.40
C LEU A 105 -3.30 6.41 11.77
N ARG A 106 -3.27 7.66 11.36
CA ARG A 106 -4.36 8.24 10.58
C ARG A 106 -4.25 7.78 9.12
N VAL A 107 -5.24 7.03 8.68
CA VAL A 107 -5.31 6.50 7.31
C VAL A 107 -6.00 7.49 6.37
N ASP A 108 -7.11 8.05 6.82
CA ASP A 108 -7.88 9.08 6.12
C ASP A 108 -8.62 9.98 7.15
N GLU A 109 -9.49 10.88 6.66
CA GLU A 109 -10.24 11.81 7.52
C GLU A 109 -11.13 11.11 8.55
N ASN A 110 -11.60 9.90 8.26
CA ASN A 110 -12.59 9.18 9.05
C ASN A 110 -12.04 7.92 9.72
N ARG A 111 -10.79 7.55 9.45
CA ARG A 111 -10.21 6.30 9.94
C ARG A 111 -8.84 6.48 10.57
N VAL A 112 -8.76 6.06 11.81
CA VAL A 112 -7.53 5.95 12.58
C VAL A 112 -7.38 4.49 12.98
N LEU A 113 -6.19 3.93 12.77
CA LEU A 113 -5.82 2.61 13.28
C LEU A 113 -5.02 2.80 14.57
N THR A 114 -5.41 2.09 15.60
CA THR A 114 -4.63 2.00 16.83
C THR A 114 -3.40 1.12 16.64
N MET A 115 -2.41 1.24 17.52
CA MET A 115 -1.24 0.37 17.55
C MET A 115 -1.65 -1.10 17.58
N GLN A 116 -2.59 -1.45 18.44
CA GLN A 116 -3.05 -2.83 18.59
C GLN A 116 -3.69 -3.38 17.31
N GLU A 117 -4.56 -2.60 16.66
CA GLU A 117 -5.16 -2.99 15.38
C GLU A 117 -4.10 -3.16 14.29
N LEU A 118 -3.15 -2.22 14.21
CA LEU A 118 -2.09 -2.24 13.22
C LEU A 118 -1.19 -3.47 13.38
N LEU A 119 -0.80 -3.81 14.61
CA LEU A 119 -0.02 -5.00 14.90
C LEU A 119 -0.81 -6.28 14.60
N ALA A 120 -2.05 -6.38 15.04
CA ALA A 120 -2.91 -7.54 14.80
C ALA A 120 -3.15 -7.79 13.29
N ILE A 121 -3.33 -6.73 12.51
CA ILE A 121 -3.49 -6.85 11.07
C ILE A 121 -2.17 -7.25 10.42
N SER A 122 -1.05 -6.66 10.82
CA SER A 122 0.26 -6.95 10.24
C SER A 122 0.75 -8.37 10.53
N GLU A 123 0.32 -8.99 11.62
CA GLU A 123 0.57 -10.40 11.92
C GLU A 123 -0.24 -11.35 11.03
N ARG A 124 -1.48 -10.99 10.73
CA ARG A 124 -2.39 -11.79 9.89
C ARG A 124 -2.07 -11.67 8.40
N GLN A 125 -1.72 -10.46 7.97
CA GLN A 125 -1.47 -10.13 6.56
C GLN A 125 0.03 -9.95 6.33
N LYS A 126 0.68 -11.02 5.87
CA LYS A 126 2.11 -10.99 5.55
C LYS A 126 2.30 -10.26 4.22
N GLY A 127 2.69 -9.00 4.24
CA GLY A 127 2.94 -8.24 3.01
C GLY A 127 3.08 -6.75 3.23
N ALA A 128 3.18 -6.01 2.12
CA ALA A 128 3.27 -4.55 2.14
C ALA A 128 1.90 -3.88 2.24
N PHE A 129 0.82 -4.62 2.01
CA PHE A 129 -0.53 -4.07 1.95
C PHE A 129 -1.41 -4.64 3.06
N ILE A 130 -2.16 -3.76 3.68
CA ILE A 130 -3.16 -4.07 4.70
C ILE A 130 -4.54 -3.78 4.11
N GLU A 131 -5.42 -4.76 4.10
CA GLU A 131 -6.80 -4.56 3.72
C GLU A 131 -7.57 -3.86 4.83
N LEU A 132 -8.07 -2.68 4.54
CA LEU A 132 -8.85 -1.87 5.47
C LEU A 132 -10.34 -2.22 5.44
N SER A 133 -10.83 -2.49 4.25
CA SER A 133 -12.20 -2.94 3.95
C SER A 133 -12.18 -3.55 2.54
N PRO A 134 -13.20 -4.30 2.12
CA PRO A 134 -13.23 -4.95 0.82
C PRO A 134 -12.80 -4.02 -0.32
N GLY A 135 -11.73 -4.39 -1.02
CA GLY A 135 -11.17 -3.64 -2.13
C GLY A 135 -10.36 -2.37 -1.77
N LYS A 136 -10.25 -2.00 -0.48
CA LYS A 136 -9.47 -0.84 -0.03
C LYS A 136 -8.24 -1.28 0.75
N PHE A 137 -7.08 -0.86 0.30
CA PHE A 137 -5.79 -1.28 0.86
C PHE A 137 -4.95 -0.08 1.29
N LEU A 138 -4.18 -0.28 2.33
CA LEU A 138 -3.14 0.61 2.83
C LEU A 138 -1.79 -0.01 2.52
N ALA A 139 -0.90 0.70 1.85
CA ALA A 139 0.47 0.25 1.63
C ALA A 139 1.37 0.72 2.78
N LEU A 140 2.17 -0.19 3.33
CA LEU A 140 3.19 0.13 4.33
C LEU A 140 4.57 0.13 3.69
N THR A 141 5.36 1.16 3.94
CA THR A 141 6.76 1.17 3.50
C THR A 141 7.55 0.00 4.12
N ALA A 142 8.58 -0.48 3.44
CA ALA A 142 9.42 -1.57 3.93
C ALA A 142 10.03 -1.24 5.30
N GLN A 143 10.45 0.01 5.50
CA GLN A 143 10.97 0.50 6.76
C GLN A 143 9.92 0.46 7.87
N PHE A 144 8.69 0.88 7.60
CA PHE A 144 7.61 0.86 8.59
C PHE A 144 7.26 -0.58 8.99
N ARG A 145 7.15 -1.50 8.04
CA ARG A 145 6.92 -2.92 8.33
C ARG A 145 8.01 -3.54 9.21
N LYS A 146 9.28 -3.22 8.91
CA LYS A 146 10.41 -3.68 9.73
C LYS A 146 10.27 -3.17 11.16
N ARG A 147 9.95 -1.88 11.35
CA ARG A 147 9.75 -1.28 12.67
C ARG A 147 8.55 -1.88 13.42
N LEU A 148 7.42 -2.09 12.75
CA LEU A 148 6.27 -2.74 13.37
C LEU A 148 6.62 -4.14 13.89
N LYS A 149 7.40 -4.90 13.13
CA LYS A 149 7.85 -6.24 13.54
C LYS A 149 8.80 -6.18 14.75
N GLU A 150 9.71 -5.23 14.78
CA GLU A 150 10.60 -4.99 15.93
C GLU A 150 9.80 -4.64 17.18
N ILE A 151 8.85 -3.72 17.05
CA ILE A 151 7.97 -3.27 18.13
C ILE A 151 7.08 -4.42 18.63
N SER A 152 6.45 -5.17 17.72
CA SER A 152 5.60 -6.33 18.08
C SER A 152 6.36 -7.36 18.93
N GLY A 153 7.62 -7.61 18.62
CA GLY A 153 8.46 -8.55 19.39
C GLY A 153 8.81 -8.08 20.80
N LEU A 154 8.62 -6.81 21.12
CA LEU A 154 8.97 -6.21 22.41
C LEU A 154 7.75 -5.92 23.29
N MET A 155 6.55 -5.99 22.74
CA MET A 155 5.31 -5.58 23.40
C MET A 155 4.44 -6.75 23.81
N TYR A 156 3.70 -6.53 24.89
CA TYR A 156 2.70 -7.45 25.39
C TYR A 156 1.33 -6.76 25.44
N ALA A 157 0.33 -7.38 24.81
CA ALA A 157 -1.06 -6.91 24.89
C ALA A 157 -1.67 -7.29 26.23
N GLN A 158 -2.25 -6.32 26.91
CA GLN A 158 -3.03 -6.55 28.13
C GLN A 158 -4.51 -6.83 27.81
N LYS A 159 -5.22 -7.45 28.78
CA LYS A 159 -6.66 -7.74 28.65
C LYS A 159 -7.54 -6.50 28.47
N ASN A 160 -7.07 -5.35 28.92
CA ASN A 160 -7.74 -4.05 28.78
C ASN A 160 -7.46 -3.35 27.44
N GLY A 161 -6.69 -3.99 26.54
CA GLY A 161 -6.35 -3.43 25.22
C GLY A 161 -5.14 -2.48 25.21
N THR A 162 -4.48 -2.24 26.35
CA THR A 162 -3.24 -1.46 26.38
C THR A 162 -2.05 -2.32 25.99
N MET A 163 -1.07 -1.72 25.34
CA MET A 163 0.20 -2.36 25.02
C MET A 163 1.24 -1.99 26.06
N GLN A 164 1.97 -2.97 26.54
CA GLN A 164 3.01 -2.75 27.55
C GLN A 164 4.37 -3.18 27.02
N LEU A 165 5.38 -2.41 27.42
CA LEU A 165 6.78 -2.63 27.11
C LEU A 165 7.57 -2.80 28.40
N HIS A 166 8.42 -3.85 28.46
CA HIS A 166 9.33 -4.02 29.57
C HIS A 166 10.41 -2.91 29.58
N PRO A 167 10.78 -2.34 30.75
CA PRO A 167 11.79 -1.27 30.82
C PRO A 167 13.11 -1.59 30.15
N LEU A 168 13.57 -2.83 30.21
CA LEU A 168 14.81 -3.28 29.51
C LEU A 168 14.68 -3.20 27.99
N ALA A 169 13.47 -3.30 27.44
CA ALA A 169 13.22 -3.20 26.00
C ALA A 169 13.05 -1.74 25.54
N ALA A 170 12.85 -0.79 26.47
CA ALA A 170 12.67 0.63 26.14
C ALA A 170 13.90 1.23 25.42
N GLY A 171 15.11 0.76 25.77
CA GLY A 171 16.34 1.16 25.09
C GLY A 171 16.38 0.78 23.59
N ALA A 172 15.66 -0.27 23.19
CA ALA A 172 15.56 -0.68 21.79
C ALA A 172 14.60 0.22 20.98
N LEU A 173 13.76 1.01 21.65
CA LEU A 173 12.90 2.01 21.02
C LEU A 173 13.55 3.41 20.93
N SER A 174 14.78 3.55 21.40
CA SER A 174 15.51 4.84 21.56
C SER A 174 15.99 5.56 20.29
N PRO A 175 15.69 5.20 19.06
CA PRO A 175 15.83 6.11 17.92
C PRO A 175 14.49 6.68 17.42
N PHE A 176 13.54 6.94 18.34
CA PHE A 176 12.23 7.50 18.00
C PHE A 176 12.08 8.95 18.47
#